data_35411c499f2d826cdd33f48364100af3
#
_entry.id   35411c499f2d826cdd33f48364100af3
#
_cell.length_a   1.000
_cell.length_b   1.000
_cell.length_c   1.000
_cell.angle_alpha   90.00
_cell.angle_beta   90.00
_cell.angle_gamma   90.00
#
_symmetry.space_group_name_H-M   'P 1'
#
loop_
_entity.id
_entity.type
_entity.pdbx_description
1 polymer ?
#
loop_
_entity_poly.entity_id
_entity_poly.type
_entity_poly.pdbx_seq_one_letter_code
_entity_poly.pdbx_strand_id
1 'polypeptide(L)'
;GYNTGTYYDELNGEKWKTFSEIYDNIMTKHHHVYDNFPWIITEFASSSIGGDKVQWINDMFRDLKKYKNIKMAFWFNSADLDERPEFAGAVARPYWLDETPEMAKAFSDGLRQSKKGD
;
A
#
# COMPACT_ATOMS: atom_id res chain seq x y z
N GLY A 1 -0.31 4.68 5.50
CA GLY A 1 0.93 4.48 4.75
C GLY A 1 0.71 4.20 3.28
N TYR A 2 1.44 4.92 2.44
CA TYR A 2 1.26 4.80 0.99
C TYR A 2 2.58 4.55 0.28
N ASN A 3 2.54 3.66 -0.71
CA ASN A 3 3.52 3.69 -1.77
C ASN A 3 3.01 4.68 -2.82
N THR A 4 3.53 5.90 -2.78
CA THR A 4 3.06 7.00 -3.65
C THR A 4 3.51 6.85 -5.10
N GLY A 5 4.45 5.95 -5.36
CA GLY A 5 5.01 5.75 -6.69
C GLY A 5 6.06 6.80 -7.02
N THR A 6 6.22 7.07 -8.31
CA THR A 6 7.29 7.96 -8.79
C THR A 6 6.78 9.13 -9.65
N TYR A 7 5.48 9.42 -9.61
CA TYR A 7 4.92 10.49 -10.45
C TYR A 7 5.57 11.85 -10.19
N TYR A 8 5.80 12.18 -8.92
CA TYR A 8 6.45 13.42 -8.52
C TYR A 8 7.93 13.20 -8.16
N ASP A 9 8.59 12.23 -8.77
CA ASP A 9 9.98 11.90 -8.45
C ASP A 9 10.90 13.14 -8.54
N GLU A 10 10.82 13.88 -9.66
CA GLU A 10 11.65 15.07 -9.87
C GLU A 10 11.33 16.22 -8.92
N LEU A 11 10.07 16.32 -8.46
CA LEU A 11 9.63 17.43 -7.62
C LEU A 11 9.77 17.14 -6.13
N ASN A 12 9.37 15.96 -5.71
CA ASN A 12 9.23 15.62 -4.30
C ASN A 12 10.13 14.47 -3.87
N GLY A 13 10.92 13.91 -4.77
CA GLY A 13 11.79 12.76 -4.47
C GLY A 13 11.00 11.51 -4.12
N GLU A 14 9.82 11.32 -4.70
CA GLU A 14 9.02 10.14 -4.46
C GLU A 14 9.74 8.90 -4.98
N LYS A 15 9.68 7.82 -4.20
CA LYS A 15 10.30 6.55 -4.53
C LYS A 15 9.32 5.42 -4.33
N TRP A 16 9.46 4.40 -5.17
CA TRP A 16 8.73 3.14 -4.98
C TRP A 16 9.12 2.51 -3.65
N LYS A 17 8.14 2.20 -2.83
CA LYS A 17 8.34 1.59 -1.51
C LYS A 17 7.47 0.35 -1.37
N THR A 18 8.06 -0.74 -0.91
CA THR A 18 7.31 -1.93 -0.54
C THR A 18 6.52 -1.71 0.74
N PHE A 19 5.55 -2.59 1.02
CA PHE A 19 4.80 -2.55 2.27
C PHE A 19 5.73 -2.61 3.49
N SER A 20 6.69 -3.52 3.47
CA SER A 20 7.66 -3.64 4.56
C SER A 20 8.52 -2.39 4.75
N GLU A 21 8.95 -1.74 3.67
CA GLU A 21 9.71 -0.49 3.76
C GLU A 21 8.90 0.63 4.41
N ILE A 22 7.58 0.63 4.21
CA ILE A 22 6.70 1.62 4.84
C ILE A 22 6.55 1.33 6.34
N TYR A 23 6.36 0.07 6.72
CA TYR A 23 5.92 -0.28 8.08
C TYR A 23 7.00 -0.80 9.02
N ASP A 24 8.07 -1.44 8.53
CA ASP A 24 9.13 -1.99 9.41
C ASP A 24 9.71 -0.94 10.34
N ASN A 25 10.04 0.22 9.82
CA ASN A 25 10.62 1.29 10.62
C ASN A 25 9.65 1.78 11.71
N ILE A 26 8.38 1.93 11.36
CA ILE A 26 7.35 2.36 12.31
C ILE A 26 7.19 1.33 13.43
N MET A 27 7.13 0.05 13.10
CA MET A 27 6.96 -1.03 14.06
C MET A 27 8.16 -1.18 14.96
N THR A 28 9.37 -1.04 14.42
CA THR A 28 10.61 -1.09 15.19
C THR A 28 10.71 0.11 16.14
N LYS A 29 10.44 1.30 15.65
CA LYS A 29 10.53 2.53 16.43
C LYS A 29 9.51 2.56 17.58
N HIS A 30 8.33 1.99 17.36
CA HIS A 30 7.23 1.99 18.33
C HIS A 30 6.92 0.59 18.88
N HIS A 31 7.95 -0.25 19.01
CA HIS A 31 7.76 -1.66 19.39
C HIS A 31 7.07 -1.81 20.76
N HIS A 32 7.26 -0.91 21.69
CA HIS A 32 6.58 -0.97 23.00
C HIS A 32 5.07 -0.96 22.86
N VAL A 33 4.55 -0.13 21.96
CA VAL A 33 3.12 -0.05 21.69
C VAL A 33 2.71 -1.20 20.77
N TYR A 34 3.46 -1.42 19.70
CA TYR A 34 3.16 -2.47 18.73
C TYR A 34 3.10 -3.87 19.36
N ASP A 35 4.08 -4.19 20.20
CA ASP A 35 4.17 -5.53 20.80
C ASP A 35 3.05 -5.82 21.80
N ASN A 36 2.45 -4.80 22.39
CA ASN A 36 1.51 -4.93 23.49
C ASN A 36 0.04 -4.65 23.13
N PHE A 37 -0.24 -4.14 21.95
CA PHE A 37 -1.59 -3.74 21.56
C PHE A 37 -1.93 -4.16 20.14
N PRO A 38 -3.22 -4.46 19.84
CA PRO A 38 -3.64 -4.66 18.46
C PRO A 38 -3.56 -3.36 17.68
N TRP A 39 -3.20 -3.46 16.40
CA TRP A 39 -3.08 -2.32 15.49
C TRP A 39 -4.08 -2.41 14.38
N ILE A 40 -4.54 -1.25 13.94
CA ILE A 40 -5.38 -1.10 12.76
C ILE A 40 -4.67 -0.14 11.82
N ILE A 41 -4.52 -0.55 10.56
CA ILE A 41 -4.09 0.36 9.50
C ILE A 41 -5.36 0.92 8.88
N THR A 42 -5.64 2.19 9.17
CA THR A 42 -6.87 2.84 8.72
C THR A 42 -6.87 3.18 7.25
N GLU A 43 -5.69 3.46 6.69
CA GLU A 43 -5.51 3.71 5.26
C GLU A 43 -4.14 3.24 4.80
N PHE A 44 -4.11 2.48 3.72
CA PHE A 44 -2.89 2.19 2.99
C PHE A 44 -3.21 1.89 1.53
N ALA A 45 -2.26 2.09 0.65
CA ALA A 45 -2.42 1.76 -0.76
C ALA A 45 -1.07 1.80 -1.48
N SER A 46 -1.07 1.35 -2.72
CA SER A 46 0.04 1.51 -3.65
C SER A 46 -0.43 2.13 -4.95
N SER A 47 0.32 3.12 -5.43
CA SER A 47 0.21 3.60 -6.80
C SER A 47 0.70 2.52 -7.76
N SER A 48 0.29 2.61 -9.02
CA SER A 48 0.83 1.77 -10.10
C SER A 48 1.95 2.48 -10.89
N ILE A 49 2.20 3.74 -10.60
CA ILE A 49 3.21 4.51 -11.33
C ILE A 49 4.58 4.31 -10.68
N GLY A 50 5.48 3.68 -11.42
CA GLY A 50 6.86 3.47 -10.99
C GLY A 50 7.25 2.05 -10.65
N GLY A 51 6.33 1.08 -10.75
CA GLY A 51 6.65 -0.32 -10.47
C GLY A 51 5.50 -1.27 -10.77
N ASP A 52 5.67 -2.51 -10.34
CA ASP A 52 4.70 -3.58 -10.54
C ASP A 52 3.74 -3.65 -9.33
N LYS A 53 2.55 -3.11 -9.49
CA LYS A 53 1.53 -3.08 -8.43
C LYS A 53 0.96 -4.45 -8.11
N VAL A 54 0.88 -5.36 -9.07
CA VAL A 54 0.46 -6.74 -8.81
C VAL A 54 1.44 -7.40 -7.85
N GLN A 55 2.73 -7.25 -8.12
CA GLN A 55 3.78 -7.77 -7.24
C GLN A 55 3.72 -7.10 -5.87
N TRP A 56 3.48 -5.79 -5.82
CA TRP A 56 3.33 -5.06 -4.56
C TRP A 56 2.20 -5.64 -3.70
N ILE A 57 1.05 -5.93 -4.32
CA ILE A 57 -0.11 -6.52 -3.63
C ILE A 57 0.25 -7.91 -3.10
N ASN A 58 0.88 -8.76 -3.91
CA ASN A 58 1.30 -10.09 -3.48
C ASN A 58 2.28 -10.02 -2.31
N ASP A 59 3.27 -9.14 -2.40
CA ASP A 59 4.27 -8.95 -1.35
C ASP A 59 3.63 -8.40 -0.06
N MET A 60 2.66 -7.51 -0.18
CA MET A 60 1.93 -6.97 0.95
C MET A 60 1.22 -8.07 1.75
N PHE A 61 0.51 -8.97 1.09
CA PHE A 61 -0.15 -10.09 1.77
C PHE A 61 0.85 -11.03 2.43
N ARG A 62 1.97 -11.30 1.77
CA ARG A 62 3.06 -12.08 2.36
C ARG A 62 3.61 -11.40 3.61
N ASP A 63 3.87 -10.10 3.52
CA ASP A 63 4.51 -9.33 4.58
C ASP A 63 3.58 -9.07 5.76
N LEU A 64 2.27 -8.93 5.53
CA LEU A 64 1.28 -8.80 6.61
C LEU A 64 1.35 -9.94 7.61
N LYS A 65 1.76 -11.12 7.19
CA LYS A 65 1.92 -12.28 8.08
C LYS A 65 3.01 -12.08 9.13
N LYS A 66 3.97 -11.21 8.88
CA LYS A 66 5.03 -10.86 9.83
C LYS A 66 4.52 -9.97 10.97
N TYR A 67 3.50 -9.17 10.69
CA TYR A 67 2.99 -8.17 11.61
C TYR A 67 1.77 -8.71 12.35
N LYS A 68 2.03 -9.62 13.30
CA LYS A 68 0.98 -10.39 13.99
C LYS A 68 -0.02 -9.53 14.76
N ASN A 69 0.40 -8.34 15.18
CA ASN A 69 -0.48 -7.43 15.91
C ASN A 69 -1.29 -6.50 15.02
N ILE A 70 -1.06 -6.48 13.71
CA ILE A 70 -1.94 -5.81 12.77
C ILE A 70 -3.17 -6.70 12.56
N LYS A 71 -4.31 -6.26 13.06
CA LYS A 71 -5.56 -7.05 13.05
C LYS A 71 -6.50 -6.66 11.93
N MET A 72 -6.39 -5.42 11.44
CA MET A 72 -7.21 -4.90 10.34
C MET A 72 -6.38 -3.93 9.52
N ALA A 73 -6.62 -3.92 8.21
CA ALA A 73 -6.00 -2.98 7.29
C ALA A 73 -6.99 -2.64 6.18
N PHE A 74 -7.12 -1.34 5.90
CA PHE A 74 -8.08 -0.82 4.92
C PHE A 74 -7.36 -0.21 3.73
N TRP A 75 -7.57 -0.81 2.57
CA TRP A 75 -7.03 -0.28 1.32
C TRP A 75 -7.79 0.99 0.92
N PHE A 76 -7.05 2.06 0.61
CA PHE A 76 -7.62 3.31 0.11
C PHE A 76 -7.83 3.21 -1.40
N ASN A 77 -9.05 2.91 -1.82
CA ASN A 77 -9.40 2.66 -3.22
C ASN A 77 -9.85 3.95 -3.92
N SER A 78 -8.90 4.86 -4.12
CA SER A 78 -9.12 6.15 -4.75
C SER A 78 -7.85 6.58 -5.50
N ALA A 79 -7.70 7.86 -5.76
CA ALA A 79 -6.53 8.40 -6.43
C ALA A 79 -6.26 9.84 -5.98
N ASP A 80 -4.99 10.24 -6.09
CA ASP A 80 -4.61 11.64 -5.99
C ASP A 80 -4.51 12.23 -7.39
N LEU A 81 -5.01 13.44 -7.55
CA LEU A 81 -4.90 14.20 -8.80
C LEU A 81 -3.73 15.17 -8.71
N ASP A 82 -3.21 15.54 -9.87
CA ASP A 82 -2.18 16.56 -9.97
C ASP A 82 -2.80 17.92 -9.65
N GLU A 83 -2.21 18.64 -8.69
CA GLU A 83 -2.71 19.93 -8.24
C GLU A 83 -2.17 21.10 -9.05
N ARG A 84 -1.18 20.87 -9.91
CA ARG A 84 -0.60 21.93 -10.73
C ARG A 84 -1.59 22.34 -11.83
N PRO A 85 -1.80 23.66 -12.05
CA PRO A 85 -2.80 24.14 -13.03
C PRO A 85 -2.61 23.60 -14.44
N GLU A 86 -1.37 23.46 -14.91
CA GLU A 86 -1.04 22.98 -16.27
C GLU A 86 -1.33 21.48 -16.45
N PHE A 87 -1.48 20.73 -15.35
CA PHE A 87 -1.79 19.30 -15.38
C PHE A 87 -3.13 18.98 -14.72
N ALA A 88 -4.00 19.98 -14.60
CA ALA A 88 -5.26 19.85 -13.86
C ALA A 88 -6.09 18.65 -14.36
N GLY A 89 -6.47 17.80 -13.41
CA GLY A 89 -7.24 16.59 -13.67
C GLY A 89 -6.43 15.36 -14.03
N ALA A 90 -5.12 15.47 -14.18
CA ALA A 90 -4.27 14.30 -14.38
C ALA A 90 -4.21 13.45 -13.08
N VAL A 91 -4.24 12.13 -13.24
CA VAL A 91 -4.10 11.20 -12.11
C VAL A 91 -2.61 11.09 -11.77
N ALA A 92 -2.25 11.56 -10.58
CA ALA A 92 -0.87 11.52 -10.10
C ALA A 92 -0.56 10.21 -9.36
N ARG A 93 -1.49 9.75 -8.55
CA ARG A 93 -1.30 8.52 -7.77
C ARG A 93 -2.57 7.67 -7.86
N PRO A 94 -2.62 6.73 -8.81
CA PRO A 94 -3.77 5.83 -8.94
C PRO A 94 -3.64 4.69 -7.91
N TYR A 95 -4.52 4.71 -6.90
CA TYR A 95 -4.53 3.69 -5.85
C TYR A 95 -5.60 2.63 -6.05
N TRP A 96 -6.38 2.69 -7.14
CA TRP A 96 -7.46 1.74 -7.38
C TRP A 96 -6.97 0.30 -7.50
N LEU A 97 -7.71 -0.61 -6.90
CA LEU A 97 -7.45 -2.06 -7.02
C LEU A 97 -7.92 -2.64 -8.35
N ASP A 98 -8.81 -1.96 -9.02
CA ASP A 98 -9.43 -2.42 -10.26
C ASP A 98 -8.91 -1.70 -11.52
N GLU A 99 -7.70 -1.14 -11.46
CA GLU A 99 -7.06 -0.58 -12.65
C GLU A 99 -6.90 -1.65 -13.75
N THR A 100 -6.59 -2.88 -13.34
CA THR A 100 -6.51 -4.03 -14.23
C THR A 100 -7.17 -5.24 -13.58
N PRO A 101 -7.66 -6.22 -14.37
CA PRO A 101 -8.17 -7.47 -13.80
C PRO A 101 -7.15 -8.22 -12.96
N GLU A 102 -5.87 -8.14 -13.33
CA GLU A 102 -4.77 -8.80 -12.60
C GLU A 102 -4.58 -8.22 -11.20
N MET A 103 -4.71 -6.91 -11.04
CA MET A 103 -4.63 -6.26 -9.73
C MET A 103 -5.80 -6.68 -8.84
N ALA A 104 -7.01 -6.64 -9.36
CA ALA A 104 -8.20 -7.07 -8.63
C ALA A 104 -8.10 -8.53 -8.22
N LYS A 105 -7.61 -9.39 -9.11
CA LYS A 105 -7.39 -10.81 -8.84
C LYS A 105 -6.34 -11.03 -7.74
N ALA A 106 -5.21 -10.34 -7.80
CA ALA A 106 -4.15 -10.47 -6.80
C ALA A 106 -4.68 -10.12 -5.40
N PHE A 107 -5.46 -9.05 -5.30
CA PHE A 107 -6.04 -8.64 -4.02
C PHE A 107 -7.09 -9.65 -3.53
N SER A 108 -7.99 -10.09 -4.40
CA SER A 108 -9.01 -11.09 -4.08
C SER A 108 -8.40 -12.43 -3.64
N ASP A 109 -7.39 -12.90 -4.37
CA ASP A 109 -6.68 -14.13 -4.03
C ASP A 109 -5.96 -14.02 -2.69
N GLY A 110 -5.32 -12.88 -2.43
CA GLY A 110 -4.65 -12.62 -1.16
C GLY A 110 -5.61 -12.64 0.02
N LEU A 111 -6.79 -12.05 -0.13
CA LEU A 111 -7.85 -12.09 0.90
C LEU A 111 -8.31 -13.51 1.19
N ARG A 112 -8.52 -14.33 0.16
CA ARG A 112 -8.95 -15.73 0.33
C ARG A 112 -7.90 -16.56 1.03
N GLN A 113 -6.63 -16.40 0.65
CA GLN A 113 -5.52 -17.12 1.27
C GLN A 113 -5.30 -16.71 2.72
N SER A 114 -5.49 -15.43 3.04
CA SER A 114 -5.38 -14.93 4.40
C SER A 114 -6.40 -15.56 5.34
N LYS A 115 -7.63 -15.81 4.86
CA LYS A 115 -8.67 -16.49 5.64
C LYS A 115 -8.36 -17.95 5.88
N LYS A 116 -7.63 -18.61 4.99
CA LYS A 116 -7.27 -20.03 5.09
C LYS A 116 -6.01 -20.28 5.91
N GLY A 117 -5.15 -19.27 6.01
CA GLY A 117 -3.83 -19.39 6.64
C GLY A 117 -3.82 -19.20 8.16
N ASP A 118 -4.94 -18.97 8.76
CA ASP A 118 -5.04 -18.77 10.23
C ASP A 118 -5.10 -20.07 11.00
#